data_bd7ac2f8d666a6d5ad95067fc43550c6
#
_entry.id   bd7ac2f8d666a6d5ad95067fc43550c6
#
_cell.length_a   1.000
_cell.length_b   1.000
_cell.length_c   1.000
_cell.angle_alpha   90.00
_cell.angle_beta   90.00
_cell.angle_gamma   90.00
#
_symmetry.space_group_name_H-M   'P 1'
#
loop_
_entity.id
_entity.type
_entity.pdbx_description
1 polymer ?
#
loop_
_entity_poly.entity_id
_entity_poly.type
_entity_poly.pdbx_seq_one_letter_code
_entity_poly.pdbx_strand_id
1 'polypeptide(L)'
;MKVVVDNSILKFKELIPHLSDLKDIDFYHLHTEEIINNSIKDAEILFVRSTLKINADLINNTKIKFVGSATAGFDHIDVKYLENNNINWCYSPGCNSSSVVHYVISSINFLIEKKLFNLNDCVGIVGYGNIGSKLRKALNKVGIKNICYDPFLKLEHLKNFDEIKQCKLLSFHVPL
;
A
#
# COMPACT_ATOMS: atom_id res chain seq x y z
N MET A 1 15.56 23.83 -3.11
CA MET A 1 14.49 23.12 -2.40
C MET A 1 15.09 21.90 -1.71
N LYS A 2 14.88 21.75 -0.40
CA LYS A 2 15.42 20.60 0.37
C LYS A 2 14.40 19.47 0.45
N VAL A 3 14.79 18.29 0.00
CA VAL A 3 13.98 17.06 0.00
C VAL A 3 14.64 16.02 0.88
N VAL A 4 13.93 15.53 1.89
CA VAL A 4 14.39 14.42 2.74
C VAL A 4 13.72 13.14 2.31
N VAL A 5 14.50 12.08 2.16
CA VAL A 5 14.06 10.76 1.71
C VAL A 5 14.50 9.69 2.70
N ASP A 6 13.58 8.90 3.18
CA ASP A 6 13.87 7.72 3.99
C ASP A 6 14.66 6.69 3.16
N ASN A 7 15.82 6.29 3.63
CA ASN A 7 16.70 5.32 2.98
C ASN A 7 16.04 3.94 2.76
N SER A 8 14.96 3.64 3.48
CA SER A 8 14.19 2.42 3.29
C SER A 8 13.36 2.43 1.98
N ILE A 9 13.25 3.58 1.30
CA ILE A 9 12.67 3.68 -0.04
C ILE A 9 13.73 3.26 -1.05
N LEU A 10 13.75 1.95 -1.31
CA LEU A 10 14.67 1.37 -2.29
C LEU A 10 14.44 1.99 -3.67
N LYS A 11 15.52 2.16 -4.43
CA LYS A 11 15.53 2.68 -5.80
C LYS A 11 15.14 4.16 -5.96
N PHE A 12 14.89 4.92 -4.90
CA PHE A 12 14.63 6.35 -5.07
C PHE A 12 15.80 7.05 -5.79
N LYS A 13 17.04 6.66 -5.48
CA LYS A 13 18.24 7.19 -6.14
C LYS A 13 18.28 6.91 -7.65
N GLU A 14 17.68 5.81 -8.12
CA GLU A 14 17.58 5.46 -9.53
C GLU A 14 16.62 6.38 -10.31
N LEU A 15 15.68 7.02 -9.60
CA LEU A 15 14.72 7.96 -10.20
C LEU A 15 15.30 9.38 -10.35
N ILE A 16 16.32 9.75 -9.56
CA ILE A 16 16.91 11.10 -9.57
C ILE A 16 17.38 11.52 -10.97
N PRO A 17 18.05 10.68 -11.80
CA PRO A 17 18.43 11.07 -13.15
C PRO A 17 17.26 11.51 -14.05
N HIS A 18 16.07 10.94 -13.83
CA HIS A 18 14.84 11.31 -14.55
C HIS A 18 14.23 12.62 -14.04
N LEU A 19 14.72 13.12 -12.90
CA LEU A 19 14.35 14.40 -12.30
C LEU A 19 15.42 15.49 -12.58
N SER A 20 16.39 15.21 -13.45
CA SER A 20 17.52 16.09 -13.77
C SER A 20 17.14 17.48 -14.31
N ASP A 21 15.93 17.60 -14.86
CA ASP A 21 15.40 18.90 -15.30
C ASP A 21 14.95 19.81 -14.15
N LEU A 22 14.87 19.25 -12.92
CA LEU A 22 14.57 19.99 -11.70
C LEU A 22 15.85 20.57 -11.11
N LYS A 23 16.25 21.76 -11.58
CA LYS A 23 17.35 22.51 -11.02
C LYS A 23 17.03 22.96 -9.59
N ASP A 24 18.04 23.04 -8.73
CA ASP A 24 17.94 23.54 -7.35
C ASP A 24 17.20 22.63 -6.36
N ILE A 25 17.30 21.31 -6.53
CA ILE A 25 16.82 20.33 -5.54
C ILE A 25 17.98 19.61 -4.86
N ASP A 26 18.03 19.72 -3.54
CA ASP A 26 18.99 19.01 -2.69
C ASP A 26 18.31 17.80 -2.04
N PHE A 27 18.74 16.58 -2.39
CA PHE A 27 18.23 15.34 -1.81
C PHE A 27 19.09 14.88 -0.64
N TYR A 28 18.47 14.72 0.52
CA TYR A 28 19.07 14.20 1.75
C TYR A 28 18.46 12.82 2.07
N HIS A 29 19.29 11.80 2.05
CA HIS A 29 18.90 10.43 2.39
C HIS A 29 19.24 10.16 3.85
N LEU A 30 18.22 9.91 4.67
CA LEU A 30 18.35 9.61 6.09
C LEU A 30 17.82 8.21 6.41
N HIS A 31 18.38 7.54 7.39
CA HIS A 31 17.75 6.36 7.96
C HIS A 31 16.48 6.76 8.72
N THR A 32 15.52 5.84 8.84
CA THR A 32 14.22 6.14 9.46
C THR A 32 14.37 6.73 10.87
N GLU A 33 15.29 6.20 11.66
CA GLU A 33 15.60 6.64 13.03
C GLU A 33 16.29 8.03 13.09
N GLU A 34 16.88 8.48 12.01
CA GLU A 34 17.49 9.80 11.89
C GLU A 34 16.48 10.88 11.48
N ILE A 35 15.30 10.46 11.00
CA ILE A 35 14.22 11.37 10.60
C ILE A 35 13.48 11.81 11.85
N ILE A 36 14.00 12.84 12.49
CA ILE A 36 13.43 13.50 13.66
C ILE A 36 13.09 14.95 13.33
N ASN A 37 12.28 15.61 14.13
CA ASN A 37 11.83 16.99 13.89
C ASN A 37 13.00 17.93 13.55
N ASN A 38 14.10 17.86 14.29
CA ASN A 38 15.25 18.74 14.07
C ASN A 38 15.98 18.49 12.74
N SER A 39 16.08 17.23 12.30
CA SER A 39 16.78 16.87 11.04
C SER A 39 16.01 17.31 9.80
N ILE A 40 14.68 17.41 9.90
CA ILE A 40 13.80 17.80 8.78
C ILE A 40 13.32 19.24 8.86
N LYS A 41 13.78 20.03 9.84
CA LYS A 41 13.29 21.38 10.12
C LYS A 41 13.26 22.29 8.89
N ASP A 42 14.29 22.22 8.06
CA ASP A 42 14.44 23.04 6.85
C ASP A 42 14.05 22.32 5.55
N ALA A 43 13.55 21.07 5.65
CA ALA A 43 13.06 20.34 4.50
C ALA A 43 11.69 20.88 4.06
N GLU A 44 11.45 20.91 2.75
CA GLU A 44 10.17 21.29 2.17
C GLU A 44 9.35 20.08 1.74
N ILE A 45 10.02 18.96 1.42
CA ILE A 45 9.40 17.71 1.00
C ILE A 45 10.00 16.57 1.83
N LEU A 46 9.13 15.66 2.26
CA LEU A 46 9.49 14.46 3.01
C LEU A 46 8.90 13.21 2.34
N PHE A 47 9.78 12.27 1.93
CA PHE A 47 9.38 10.95 1.44
C PHE A 47 9.67 9.89 2.49
N VAL A 48 8.63 9.09 2.83
CA VAL A 48 8.68 8.13 3.94
C VAL A 48 8.06 6.78 3.59
N ARG A 49 8.21 5.82 4.51
CA ARG A 49 7.45 4.57 4.55
C ARG A 49 6.65 4.47 5.85
N SER A 50 5.91 3.36 6.00
CA SER A 50 5.01 3.11 7.14
C SER A 50 5.69 2.92 8.49
N THR A 51 7.02 2.83 8.54
CA THR A 51 7.80 2.70 9.76
C THR A 51 7.90 4.00 10.55
N LEU A 52 7.66 5.14 9.90
CA LEU A 52 7.71 6.48 10.51
C LEU A 52 6.29 7.03 10.67
N LYS A 53 5.94 7.44 11.89
CA LYS A 53 4.67 8.14 12.15
C LYS A 53 4.79 9.61 11.75
N ILE A 54 3.87 10.07 10.93
CA ILE A 54 3.77 11.46 10.47
C ILE A 54 2.66 12.13 11.28
N ASN A 55 3.05 12.94 12.23
CA ASN A 55 2.16 13.63 13.18
C ASN A 55 2.72 15.00 13.59
N ALA A 56 2.04 15.68 14.49
CA ALA A 56 2.45 16.98 15.02
C ALA A 56 3.87 16.95 15.62
N ASP A 57 4.22 15.91 16.38
CA ASP A 57 5.52 15.82 17.07
C ASP A 57 6.69 15.85 16.07
N LEU A 58 6.50 15.20 14.92
CA LEU A 58 7.51 15.16 13.88
C LEU A 58 7.55 16.44 13.03
N ILE A 59 6.39 16.99 12.64
CA ILE A 59 6.30 18.00 11.58
C ILE A 59 6.14 19.42 12.12
N ASN A 60 5.68 19.61 13.37
CA ASN A 60 5.43 20.93 13.91
C ASN A 60 6.69 21.83 13.83
N ASN A 61 6.51 23.11 13.46
CA ASN A 61 7.57 24.10 13.27
C ASN A 61 8.66 23.71 12.25
N THR A 62 8.34 22.84 11.28
CA THR A 62 9.19 22.55 10.11
C THR A 62 8.72 23.36 8.89
N LYS A 63 9.51 23.34 7.82
CA LYS A 63 9.14 23.95 6.52
C LYS A 63 8.46 22.96 5.56
N ILE A 64 8.06 21.77 6.04
CA ILE A 64 7.43 20.73 5.22
C ILE A 64 6.12 21.25 4.61
N LYS A 65 6.01 21.13 3.30
CA LYS A 65 4.83 21.48 2.48
C LYS A 65 4.20 20.27 1.83
N PHE A 66 4.95 19.16 1.73
CA PHE A 66 4.51 17.94 1.08
C PHE A 66 5.08 16.69 1.76
N VAL A 67 4.22 15.70 1.96
CA VAL A 67 4.59 14.37 2.46
C VAL A 67 4.20 13.31 1.44
N GLY A 68 5.16 12.54 0.94
CA GLY A 68 4.95 11.40 0.06
C GLY A 68 5.21 10.08 0.79
N SER A 69 4.24 9.17 0.80
CA SER A 69 4.43 7.84 1.39
C SER A 69 4.53 6.76 0.32
N ALA A 70 5.66 6.05 0.29
CA ALA A 70 5.89 4.92 -0.61
C ALA A 70 5.26 3.63 -0.06
N THR A 71 3.99 3.70 0.39
CA THR A 71 3.23 2.60 0.99
C THR A 71 1.82 2.50 0.43
N ALA A 72 1.24 1.31 0.48
CA ALA A 72 -0.11 1.05 0.00
C ALA A 72 -1.20 1.57 0.94
N GLY A 73 -0.88 1.77 2.23
CA GLY A 73 -1.74 2.34 3.26
C GLY A 73 -1.17 3.65 3.82
N PHE A 74 -1.97 4.35 4.60
CA PHE A 74 -1.60 5.65 5.19
C PHE A 74 -1.91 5.77 6.69
N ASP A 75 -2.11 4.66 7.40
CA ASP A 75 -2.46 4.63 8.83
C ASP A 75 -1.39 5.28 9.73
N HIS A 76 -0.16 5.43 9.23
CA HIS A 76 0.95 6.10 9.89
C HIS A 76 0.94 7.63 9.69
N ILE A 77 -0.01 8.17 8.91
CA ILE A 77 -0.12 9.60 8.58
C ILE A 77 -1.31 10.20 9.34
N ASP A 78 -1.06 11.19 10.18
CA ASP A 78 -2.11 12.03 10.74
C ASP A 78 -2.62 13.00 9.67
N VAL A 79 -3.56 12.50 8.86
CA VAL A 79 -4.16 13.24 7.75
C VAL A 79 -4.80 14.53 8.24
N LYS A 80 -5.52 14.49 9.37
CA LYS A 80 -6.18 15.68 9.91
C LYS A 80 -5.19 16.78 10.27
N TYR A 81 -4.06 16.39 10.87
CA TYR A 81 -3.00 17.35 11.18
C TYR A 81 -2.42 17.98 9.91
N LEU A 82 -2.10 17.19 8.88
CA LEU A 82 -1.55 17.69 7.63
C LEU A 82 -2.53 18.66 6.93
N GLU A 83 -3.79 18.28 6.79
CA GLU A 83 -4.82 19.10 6.17
C GLU A 83 -5.05 20.43 6.90
N ASN A 84 -5.12 20.40 8.24
CA ASN A 84 -5.27 21.59 9.07
C ASN A 84 -4.07 22.56 8.97
N ASN A 85 -2.91 22.07 8.60
CA ASN A 85 -1.69 22.88 8.42
C ASN A 85 -1.36 23.17 6.94
N ASN A 86 -2.28 22.88 6.00
CA ASN A 86 -2.10 23.05 4.55
C ASN A 86 -0.87 22.30 4.01
N ILE A 87 -0.55 21.13 4.56
CA ILE A 87 0.53 20.26 4.09
C ILE A 87 -0.09 19.24 3.13
N ASN A 88 0.30 19.32 1.87
CA ASN A 88 -0.15 18.35 0.87
C ASN A 88 0.47 16.97 1.13
N TRP A 89 -0.25 15.91 0.79
CA TRP A 89 0.26 14.56 0.97
C TRP A 89 -0.24 13.60 -0.10
N CYS A 90 0.50 12.53 -0.31
CA CYS A 90 0.07 11.40 -1.13
C CYS A 90 0.64 10.09 -0.59
N TYR A 91 0.04 8.99 -1.04
CA TYR A 91 0.51 7.64 -0.79
C TYR A 91 0.43 6.81 -2.07
N SER A 92 0.83 5.54 -2.05
CA SER A 92 0.94 4.70 -3.25
C SER A 92 -0.07 3.53 -3.21
N PRO A 93 -1.40 3.79 -3.38
CA PRO A 93 -2.42 2.76 -3.28
C PRO A 93 -2.19 1.64 -4.29
N GLY A 94 -2.18 0.40 -3.81
CA GLY A 94 -2.02 -0.78 -4.65
C GLY A 94 -0.61 -1.04 -5.18
N CYS A 95 0.42 -0.32 -4.73
CA CYS A 95 1.82 -0.50 -5.17
C CYS A 95 2.34 -1.93 -4.93
N ASN A 96 1.88 -2.60 -3.88
CA ASN A 96 2.25 -3.97 -3.51
C ASN A 96 1.23 -5.03 -3.96
N SER A 97 0.16 -4.64 -4.65
CA SER A 97 -0.96 -5.54 -4.95
C SER A 97 -0.55 -6.79 -5.74
N SER A 98 0.40 -6.68 -6.67
CA SER A 98 0.89 -7.83 -7.43
C SER A 98 1.65 -8.82 -6.53
N SER A 99 2.50 -8.32 -5.62
CA SER A 99 3.24 -9.16 -4.66
C SER A 99 2.28 -9.90 -3.72
N VAL A 100 1.23 -9.23 -3.24
CA VAL A 100 0.21 -9.86 -2.40
C VAL A 100 -0.55 -10.94 -3.17
N VAL A 101 -0.92 -10.68 -4.43
CA VAL A 101 -1.57 -11.70 -5.29
C VAL A 101 -0.66 -12.92 -5.49
N HIS A 102 0.62 -12.73 -5.77
CA HIS A 102 1.58 -13.82 -5.89
C HIS A 102 1.69 -14.64 -4.60
N TYR A 103 1.74 -13.97 -3.44
CA TYR A 103 1.75 -14.63 -2.14
C TYR A 103 0.51 -15.51 -1.94
N VAL A 104 -0.69 -15.00 -2.23
CA VAL A 104 -1.94 -15.76 -2.09
C VAL A 104 -1.96 -16.97 -3.03
N ILE A 105 -1.55 -16.80 -4.29
CA ILE A 105 -1.48 -17.92 -5.24
C ILE A 105 -0.47 -18.97 -4.79
N SER A 106 0.71 -18.56 -4.32
CA SER A 106 1.70 -19.48 -3.77
C SER A 106 1.18 -20.25 -2.56
N SER A 107 0.40 -19.57 -1.69
CA SER A 107 -0.27 -20.21 -0.54
C SER A 107 -1.31 -21.23 -0.99
N ILE A 108 -2.11 -20.92 -2.02
CA ILE A 108 -3.08 -21.87 -2.60
C ILE A 108 -2.36 -23.09 -3.17
N ASN A 109 -1.29 -22.90 -3.93
CA ASN A 109 -0.48 -24.01 -4.46
C ASN A 109 0.06 -24.91 -3.34
N PHE A 110 0.58 -24.31 -2.28
CA PHE A 110 1.02 -25.07 -1.11
C PHE A 110 -0.11 -25.89 -0.48
N LEU A 111 -1.31 -25.32 -0.36
CA LEU A 111 -2.48 -26.05 0.15
C LEU A 111 -2.90 -27.21 -0.78
N ILE A 112 -2.77 -27.05 -2.10
CA ILE A 112 -3.02 -28.11 -3.07
C ILE A 112 -2.00 -29.26 -2.89
N GLU A 113 -0.72 -28.95 -2.80
CA GLU A 113 0.34 -29.94 -2.55
C GLU A 113 0.12 -30.72 -1.25
N LYS A 114 -0.38 -30.04 -0.21
CA LYS A 114 -0.75 -30.66 1.07
C LYS A 114 -2.10 -31.39 1.05
N LYS A 115 -2.80 -31.42 -0.08
CA LYS A 115 -4.15 -32.03 -0.24
C LYS A 115 -5.22 -31.41 0.67
N LEU A 116 -5.00 -30.15 1.10
CA LEU A 116 -5.94 -29.37 1.94
C LEU A 116 -6.91 -28.54 1.10
N PHE A 117 -6.57 -28.30 -0.17
CA PHE A 117 -7.40 -27.58 -1.16
C PHE A 117 -7.31 -28.31 -2.51
N ASN A 118 -8.39 -28.34 -3.27
CA ASN A 118 -8.46 -28.95 -4.60
C ASN A 118 -8.83 -27.91 -5.66
N LEU A 119 -8.48 -28.15 -6.92
CA LEU A 119 -8.82 -27.22 -8.03
C LEU A 119 -10.32 -27.01 -8.23
N ASN A 120 -11.16 -27.96 -7.77
CA ASN A 120 -12.62 -27.84 -7.81
C ASN A 120 -13.20 -27.04 -6.63
N ASP A 121 -12.41 -26.80 -5.60
CA ASP A 121 -12.83 -26.01 -4.44
C ASP A 121 -12.93 -24.52 -4.82
N CYS A 122 -13.73 -23.77 -4.05
CA CYS A 122 -13.95 -22.35 -4.27
C CYS A 122 -13.10 -21.50 -3.33
N VAL A 123 -12.50 -20.43 -3.88
CA VAL A 123 -11.86 -19.35 -3.13
C VAL A 123 -12.82 -18.19 -2.98
N GLY A 124 -13.10 -17.78 -1.74
CA GLY A 124 -13.83 -16.56 -1.42
C GLY A 124 -12.88 -15.38 -1.25
N ILE A 125 -13.14 -14.29 -1.93
CA ILE A 125 -12.36 -13.06 -1.88
C ILE A 125 -13.20 -11.99 -1.19
N VAL A 126 -12.77 -11.53 -0.01
CA VAL A 126 -13.42 -10.45 0.76
C VAL A 126 -12.66 -9.16 0.53
N GLY A 127 -13.34 -8.15 -0.05
CA GLY A 127 -12.76 -6.90 -0.52
C GLY A 127 -12.40 -6.96 -2.01
N TYR A 128 -12.98 -6.07 -2.81
CA TYR A 128 -12.80 -6.04 -4.28
C TYR A 128 -12.05 -4.78 -4.75
N GLY A 129 -11.07 -4.35 -3.94
CA GLY A 129 -10.17 -3.26 -4.25
C GLY A 129 -8.98 -3.67 -5.15
N ASN A 130 -7.85 -2.98 -4.99
CA ASN A 130 -6.62 -3.18 -5.78
C ASN A 130 -6.10 -4.63 -5.76
N ILE A 131 -6.22 -5.33 -4.62
CA ILE A 131 -5.74 -6.71 -4.47
C ILE A 131 -6.81 -7.69 -4.93
N GLY A 132 -8.03 -7.60 -4.38
CA GLY A 132 -9.08 -8.58 -4.65
C GLY A 132 -9.47 -8.68 -6.12
N SER A 133 -9.53 -7.55 -6.84
CA SER A 133 -9.80 -7.53 -8.28
C SER A 133 -8.69 -8.20 -9.10
N LYS A 134 -7.42 -7.98 -8.74
CA LYS A 134 -6.27 -8.64 -9.39
C LYS A 134 -6.23 -10.13 -9.06
N LEU A 135 -6.48 -10.50 -7.80
CA LEU A 135 -6.52 -11.90 -7.37
C LEU A 135 -7.59 -12.67 -8.13
N ARG A 136 -8.81 -12.13 -8.24
CA ARG A 136 -9.88 -12.74 -9.05
C ARG A 136 -9.43 -13.00 -10.48
N LYS A 137 -8.82 -11.99 -11.14
CA LYS A 137 -8.31 -12.13 -12.51
C LYS A 137 -7.27 -13.23 -12.62
N ALA A 138 -6.37 -13.33 -11.64
CA ALA A 138 -5.32 -14.34 -11.62
C ALA A 138 -5.89 -15.75 -11.40
N LEU A 139 -6.82 -15.94 -10.47
CA LEU A 139 -7.48 -17.22 -10.22
C LEU A 139 -8.30 -17.69 -11.44
N ASN A 140 -9.02 -16.78 -12.10
CA ASN A 140 -9.74 -17.10 -13.33
C ASN A 140 -8.80 -17.59 -14.45
N LYS A 141 -7.61 -16.99 -14.59
CA LYS A 141 -6.62 -17.41 -15.60
C LYS A 141 -6.11 -18.84 -15.38
N VAL A 142 -6.03 -19.29 -14.13
CA VAL A 142 -5.58 -20.65 -13.80
C VAL A 142 -6.73 -21.62 -13.55
N GLY A 143 -7.98 -21.21 -13.82
CA GLY A 143 -9.16 -22.06 -13.73
C GLY A 143 -9.64 -22.37 -12.31
N ILE A 144 -9.16 -21.65 -11.29
CA ILE A 144 -9.60 -21.84 -9.90
C ILE A 144 -10.92 -21.08 -9.69
N LYS A 145 -11.96 -21.83 -9.28
CA LYS A 145 -13.26 -21.26 -8.98
C LYS A 145 -13.17 -20.24 -7.84
N ASN A 146 -13.76 -19.07 -8.06
CA ASN A 146 -13.72 -18.01 -7.05
C ASN A 146 -14.98 -17.15 -7.08
N ILE A 147 -15.35 -16.62 -5.93
CA ILE A 147 -16.41 -15.62 -5.76
C ILE A 147 -15.90 -14.45 -4.91
N CYS A 148 -16.44 -13.26 -5.15
CA CYS A 148 -16.02 -12.04 -4.49
C CYS A 148 -17.16 -11.39 -3.73
N TYR A 149 -16.85 -10.79 -2.59
CA TYR A 149 -17.75 -9.98 -1.79
C TYR A 149 -17.10 -8.64 -1.44
N ASP A 150 -17.86 -7.57 -1.58
CA ASP A 150 -17.49 -6.24 -1.10
C ASP A 150 -18.78 -5.49 -0.74
N PRO A 151 -18.98 -5.07 0.53
CA PRO A 151 -20.23 -4.44 0.95
C PRO A 151 -20.42 -3.02 0.41
N PHE A 152 -19.34 -2.38 -0.06
CA PHE A 152 -19.36 -0.99 -0.52
C PHE A 152 -19.51 -0.86 -2.03
N LEU A 153 -19.35 -1.96 -2.77
CA LEU A 153 -19.42 -1.96 -4.23
C LEU A 153 -20.68 -2.69 -4.72
N LYS A 154 -21.36 -2.10 -5.68
CA LYS A 154 -22.53 -2.68 -6.36
C LYS A 154 -22.14 -3.12 -7.77
N LEU A 155 -21.55 -4.31 -7.89
CA LEU A 155 -21.17 -4.91 -9.17
C LEU A 155 -21.88 -6.27 -9.31
N GLU A 156 -22.44 -6.56 -10.50
CA GLU A 156 -23.23 -7.77 -10.77
C GLU A 156 -22.52 -9.08 -10.42
N HIS A 157 -21.21 -9.11 -10.52
CA HIS A 157 -20.42 -10.31 -10.26
C HIS A 157 -20.02 -10.49 -8.79
N LEU A 158 -20.33 -9.53 -7.90
CA LEU A 158 -20.15 -9.69 -6.46
C LEU A 158 -21.32 -10.48 -5.88
N LYS A 159 -20.99 -11.30 -4.90
CA LYS A 159 -21.92 -12.17 -4.21
C LYS A 159 -22.22 -11.65 -2.81
N ASN A 160 -23.24 -12.21 -2.16
CA ASN A 160 -23.50 -11.89 -0.77
C ASN A 160 -22.53 -12.61 0.18
N PHE A 161 -22.52 -12.21 1.43
CA PHE A 161 -21.56 -12.75 2.42
C PHE A 161 -21.88 -14.22 2.78
N ASP A 162 -23.13 -14.64 2.71
CA ASP A 162 -23.50 -16.03 3.01
C ASP A 162 -23.04 -17.00 1.93
N GLU A 163 -23.01 -16.57 0.68
CA GLU A 163 -22.42 -17.37 -0.41
C GLU A 163 -20.89 -17.52 -0.23
N ILE A 164 -20.19 -16.48 0.20
CA ILE A 164 -18.74 -16.53 0.34
C ILE A 164 -18.28 -17.41 1.51
N LYS A 165 -19.09 -17.51 2.59
CA LYS A 165 -18.83 -18.41 3.72
C LYS A 165 -18.78 -19.90 3.32
N GLN A 166 -19.37 -20.26 2.20
CA GLN A 166 -19.39 -21.62 1.70
C GLN A 166 -18.09 -22.00 0.95
N CYS A 167 -17.23 -21.03 0.69
CA CYS A 167 -15.95 -21.28 0.07
C CYS A 167 -15.00 -22.03 1.01
N LYS A 168 -14.22 -22.94 0.44
CA LYS A 168 -13.22 -23.73 1.18
C LYS A 168 -12.09 -22.89 1.74
N LEU A 169 -11.74 -21.80 1.07
CA LEU A 169 -10.70 -20.86 1.43
C LEU A 169 -11.24 -19.44 1.37
N LEU A 170 -10.91 -18.61 2.36
CA LEU A 170 -11.23 -17.19 2.35
C LEU A 170 -9.94 -16.36 2.35
N SER A 171 -9.91 -15.35 1.48
CA SER A 171 -8.81 -14.38 1.40
C SER A 171 -9.34 -12.97 1.64
N PHE A 172 -8.87 -12.31 2.70
CA PHE A 172 -9.34 -11.00 3.13
C PHE A 172 -8.41 -9.90 2.64
N HIS A 173 -8.99 -8.89 1.96
CA HIS A 173 -8.28 -7.74 1.39
C HIS A 173 -9.02 -6.44 1.71
N VAL A 174 -9.36 -6.27 2.97
CA VAL A 174 -10.08 -5.13 3.53
C VAL A 174 -9.21 -4.45 4.59
N PRO A 175 -9.40 -3.14 4.86
CA PRO A 175 -8.81 -2.50 6.02
C PRO A 175 -9.23 -3.20 7.33
N LEU A 176 -8.38 -3.12 8.35
CA LEU A 176 -8.66 -3.64 9.70
C LEU A 176 -9.57 -2.66 10.47
#